data_d446ec4b04ef422823f81b30dacc4b25
#
_entry.id   d446ec4b04ef422823f81b30dacc4b25
#
_cell.length_a   1.000
_cell.length_b   1.000
_cell.length_c   1.000
_cell.angle_alpha   90.00
_cell.angle_beta   90.00
_cell.angle_gamma   90.00
#
_symmetry.space_group_name_H-M   'P 1'
#
loop_
_entity.id
_entity.type
_entity.pdbx_description
1 polymer ?
#
loop_
_entity_poly.entity_id
_entity_poly.type
_entity_poly.pdbx_seq_one_letter_code
_entity_poly.pdbx_strand_id
1 'polypeptide(L)'
;LDMGDQENPDDSWSVSSDWGTTNYKYNLLTDASGIFEFDCVSSTYGFYSDSFAFTNCTEKDCPDFATYDYRAITKKGVINNTYVIVGAAGYKIGKNSDKEAAIRFRDHDNSNKLESYRVKGLYLTNCVYAYNSMKEGSSIFEGKDKFGNTDSFKIIIYNMAKTQSVECTLGEGTQFVTTWKWVDLTSLGETEGLKFNIKTTKEDQWGAMTPTYFCLDGITIED
;
A
#
# COMPACT_ATOMS: atom_id res chain seq x y z
N LEU A 1 -17.93 -6.54 0.40
CA LEU A 1 -17.03 -6.88 1.51
C LEU A 1 -17.68 -6.38 2.79
N ASP A 2 -18.11 -7.32 3.63
CA ASP A 2 -18.47 -7.01 5.02
C ASP A 2 -17.14 -6.75 5.72
N MET A 3 -16.85 -5.48 5.95
CA MET A 3 -15.67 -5.06 6.69
C MET A 3 -16.02 -5.22 8.16
N GLY A 4 -15.77 -6.39 8.70
CA GLY A 4 -15.92 -6.65 10.12
C GLY A 4 -14.93 -5.80 10.91
N ASP A 5 -15.38 -4.62 11.32
CA ASP A 5 -14.65 -3.74 12.20
C ASP A 5 -14.46 -4.41 13.57
N GLN A 6 -13.34 -5.06 13.77
CA GLN A 6 -12.88 -5.37 15.12
C GLN A 6 -12.12 -4.16 15.65
N GLU A 7 -12.85 -3.24 16.26
CA GLU A 7 -12.27 -2.13 16.98
C GLU A 7 -11.57 -2.65 18.24
N ASN A 8 -10.24 -2.54 18.27
CA ASN A 8 -9.52 -2.67 19.54
C ASN A 8 -9.29 -1.25 20.09
N PRO A 9 -9.97 -0.84 21.19
CA PRO A 9 -9.87 0.52 21.73
C PRO A 9 -8.46 0.92 22.19
N ASP A 10 -7.57 -0.06 22.42
CA ASP A 10 -6.17 0.20 22.80
C ASP A 10 -5.27 0.56 21.61
N ASP A 11 -5.75 0.45 20.38
CA ASP A 11 -5.00 0.70 19.14
C ASP A 11 -5.20 2.13 18.61
N SER A 12 -5.70 3.05 19.41
CA SER A 12 -5.78 4.48 19.07
C SER A 12 -4.69 5.28 19.77
N TRP A 13 -4.14 6.27 19.07
CA TRP A 13 -3.16 7.20 19.64
C TRP A 13 -3.32 8.59 19.05
N SER A 14 -2.73 9.58 19.71
CA SER A 14 -2.75 10.96 19.26
C SER A 14 -1.33 11.51 19.18
N VAL A 15 -1.09 12.32 18.15
CA VAL A 15 0.14 13.07 17.99
C VAL A 15 -0.21 14.55 17.95
N SER A 16 0.37 15.33 18.88
CA SER A 16 0.23 16.78 18.93
C SER A 16 1.42 17.44 18.27
N SER A 17 1.16 18.46 17.48
CA SER A 17 2.15 19.31 16.80
C SER A 17 1.68 20.76 16.86
N ASP A 18 2.50 21.70 16.37
CA ASP A 18 2.14 23.11 16.21
C ASP A 18 0.92 23.33 15.30
N TRP A 19 0.57 22.33 14.49
CA TRP A 19 -0.57 22.32 13.55
C TRP A 19 -1.84 21.71 14.15
N GLY A 20 -1.80 21.29 15.42
CA GLY A 20 -2.94 20.66 16.11
C GLY A 20 -2.68 19.21 16.50
N THR A 21 -3.74 18.55 16.96
CA THR A 21 -3.70 17.15 17.37
C THR A 21 -4.30 16.26 16.27
N THR A 22 -3.53 15.27 15.81
CA THR A 22 -4.00 14.23 14.90
C THR A 22 -4.28 12.96 15.70
N ASN A 23 -5.49 12.46 15.58
CA ASN A 23 -5.88 11.17 16.18
C ASN A 23 -5.74 10.07 15.12
N TYR A 24 -5.16 8.97 15.53
CA TYR A 24 -4.96 7.77 14.71
C TYR A 24 -5.73 6.61 15.29
N LYS A 25 -6.21 5.74 14.42
CA LYS A 25 -6.87 4.49 14.78
C LYS A 25 -6.27 3.36 13.93
N TYR A 26 -5.89 2.28 14.60
CA TYR A 26 -5.42 1.06 13.98
C TYR A 26 -6.54 0.04 13.92
N ASN A 27 -6.72 -0.60 12.79
CA ASN A 27 -7.66 -1.70 12.58
C ASN A 27 -6.96 -2.83 11.82
N LEU A 28 -7.42 -4.04 12.03
CA LEU A 28 -7.09 -5.20 11.21
C LEU A 28 -8.25 -5.45 10.26
N LEU A 29 -7.95 -5.52 8.96
CA LEU A 29 -8.91 -5.87 7.92
C LEU A 29 -8.58 -7.26 7.40
N THR A 30 -9.58 -8.13 7.32
CA THR A 30 -9.41 -9.49 6.80
C THR A 30 -10.19 -9.62 5.50
N ASP A 31 -9.60 -10.28 4.52
CA ASP A 31 -10.29 -10.60 3.28
C ASP A 31 -11.36 -11.70 3.47
N ALA A 32 -12.16 -11.94 2.43
CA ALA A 32 -13.26 -12.91 2.51
C ALA A 32 -12.80 -14.38 2.70
N SER A 33 -11.53 -14.70 2.40
CA SER A 33 -10.98 -16.04 2.67
C SER A 33 -10.61 -16.25 4.13
N GLY A 34 -10.46 -15.17 4.90
CA GLY A 34 -9.95 -15.21 6.27
C GLY A 34 -8.44 -15.44 6.37
N ILE A 35 -7.75 -15.60 5.24
CA ILE A 35 -6.30 -15.88 5.21
C ILE A 35 -5.49 -14.60 5.26
N PHE A 36 -5.88 -13.55 4.51
CA PHE A 36 -5.09 -12.33 4.40
C PHE A 36 -5.60 -11.27 5.38
N GLU A 37 -4.74 -10.90 6.32
CA GLU A 37 -5.00 -9.86 7.31
C GLU A 37 -4.11 -8.65 7.05
N PHE A 38 -4.70 -7.47 6.97
CA PHE A 38 -4.07 -6.22 6.58
C PHE A 38 -4.02 -5.23 7.73
N ASP A 39 -2.86 -4.62 7.97
CA ASP A 39 -2.75 -3.50 8.89
C ASP A 39 -3.37 -2.23 8.27
N CYS A 40 -4.44 -1.73 8.85
CA CYS A 40 -5.09 -0.50 8.43
C CYS A 40 -4.92 0.59 9.49
N VAL A 41 -4.37 1.74 9.09
CA VAL A 41 -4.29 2.92 9.95
C VAL A 41 -5.07 4.05 9.31
N SER A 42 -6.02 4.59 10.04
CA SER A 42 -6.74 5.81 9.68
C SER A 42 -6.36 6.95 10.61
N SER A 43 -6.51 8.17 10.15
CA SER A 43 -6.31 9.37 10.96
C SER A 43 -7.53 10.29 10.87
N THR A 44 -7.55 11.37 11.64
CA THR A 44 -8.55 12.45 11.53
C THR A 44 -8.67 12.98 10.10
N TYR A 45 -7.61 12.85 9.31
CA TYR A 45 -7.54 13.31 7.92
C TYR A 45 -7.71 12.19 6.89
N GLY A 46 -8.03 10.97 7.31
CA GLY A 46 -8.26 9.81 6.44
C GLY A 46 -7.15 8.77 6.49
N PHE A 47 -6.84 8.17 5.34
CA PHE A 47 -5.87 7.09 5.19
C PHE A 47 -4.43 7.54 5.53
N TYR A 48 -3.71 6.72 6.29
CA TYR A 48 -2.34 7.01 6.70
C TYR A 48 -1.30 6.33 5.81
N SER A 49 -0.11 6.94 5.68
CA SER A 49 0.89 6.63 4.65
C SER A 49 1.59 5.28 4.76
N ASP A 50 1.51 4.58 5.89
CA ASP A 50 2.04 3.21 6.04
C ASP A 50 0.93 2.30 6.49
N SER A 51 0.06 1.94 5.56
CA SER A 51 -1.08 1.11 5.86
C SER A 51 -1.77 0.60 4.60
N PHE A 52 -2.86 -0.12 4.78
CA PHE A 52 -3.69 -0.66 3.71
C PHE A 52 -5.11 -0.12 3.83
N ALA A 53 -5.76 0.06 2.70
CA ALA A 53 -7.18 0.39 2.64
C ALA A 53 -7.83 -0.36 1.48
N PHE A 54 -8.99 -0.97 1.74
CA PHE A 54 -9.81 -1.56 0.68
C PHE A 54 -10.66 -0.50 0.02
N THR A 55 -10.81 -0.59 -1.29
CA THR A 55 -11.70 0.28 -2.05
C THR A 55 -12.34 -0.46 -3.21
N ASN A 56 -13.59 -0.15 -3.49
CA ASN A 56 -14.29 -0.53 -4.71
C ASN A 56 -14.58 0.68 -5.59
N CYS A 57 -13.86 1.77 -5.37
CA CYS A 57 -14.05 3.05 -5.99
C CYS A 57 -13.74 3.00 -7.49
N THR A 58 -14.77 3.15 -8.30
CA THR A 58 -14.67 3.32 -9.75
C THR A 58 -14.83 4.81 -10.10
N GLU A 59 -14.63 5.17 -11.37
CA GLU A 59 -14.70 6.55 -11.83
C GLU A 59 -16.03 7.26 -11.53
N LYS A 60 -17.13 6.50 -11.41
CA LYS A 60 -18.48 7.04 -11.30
C LYS A 60 -18.94 7.38 -9.87
N ASP A 61 -18.40 6.69 -8.87
CA ASP A 61 -19.01 6.63 -7.55
C ASP A 61 -18.16 7.27 -6.46
N CYS A 62 -17.01 7.82 -6.83
CA CYS A 62 -16.07 8.39 -5.87
C CYS A 62 -15.99 9.90 -5.99
N PRO A 63 -15.94 10.61 -4.85
CA PRO A 63 -15.65 12.03 -4.84
C PRO A 63 -14.37 12.29 -5.63
N ASP A 64 -14.35 13.37 -6.40
CA ASP A 64 -13.18 13.80 -7.13
C ASP A 64 -12.13 14.28 -6.13
N PHE A 65 -11.16 13.43 -5.81
CA PHE A 65 -10.00 13.81 -5.01
C PHE A 65 -8.99 14.51 -5.92
N ALA A 66 -9.27 15.74 -6.31
CA ALA A 66 -8.49 16.49 -7.28
C ALA A 66 -7.00 16.60 -6.94
N THR A 67 -6.62 16.42 -5.66
CA THR A 67 -5.23 16.54 -5.20
C THR A 67 -4.64 15.19 -4.75
N TYR A 68 -5.46 14.30 -4.19
CA TYR A 68 -5.01 13.04 -3.58
C TYR A 68 -5.85 11.85 -4.05
N ASP A 69 -5.83 11.57 -5.34
CA ASP A 69 -6.57 10.46 -5.91
C ASP A 69 -5.81 9.14 -5.73
N TYR A 70 -6.15 8.40 -4.68
CA TYR A 70 -5.53 7.09 -4.36
C TYR A 70 -6.08 5.92 -5.19
N ARG A 71 -7.07 6.15 -6.05
CA ARG A 71 -7.63 5.09 -6.90
C ARG A 71 -6.56 4.49 -7.80
N ALA A 72 -6.72 3.19 -8.15
CA ALA A 72 -5.90 2.56 -9.16
C ALA A 72 -6.01 3.31 -10.49
N ILE A 73 -4.92 3.45 -11.22
CA ILE A 73 -4.90 4.09 -12.55
C ILE A 73 -5.82 3.36 -13.53
N THR A 74 -6.07 2.08 -13.30
CA THR A 74 -7.01 1.24 -14.06
C THR A 74 -8.47 1.49 -13.72
N LYS A 75 -8.75 2.18 -12.59
CA LYS A 75 -10.08 2.50 -12.05
C LYS A 75 -10.96 1.29 -11.72
N LYS A 76 -10.38 0.12 -11.60
CA LYS A 76 -11.03 -1.15 -11.23
C LYS A 76 -9.99 -2.15 -10.73
N GLY A 77 -10.44 -3.16 -9.97
CA GLY A 77 -9.61 -4.31 -9.60
C GLY A 77 -9.36 -5.27 -10.78
N VAL A 78 -8.58 -6.31 -10.54
CA VAL A 78 -8.26 -7.38 -11.50
C VAL A 78 -9.43 -8.36 -11.62
N ILE A 79 -9.94 -8.83 -10.48
CA ILE A 79 -10.97 -9.87 -10.42
C ILE A 79 -12.37 -9.25 -10.39
N ASN A 80 -12.52 -8.19 -9.63
CA ASN A 80 -13.75 -7.43 -9.47
C ASN A 80 -13.41 -5.94 -9.29
N ASN A 81 -14.34 -5.15 -8.78
CA ASN A 81 -14.07 -3.72 -8.58
C ASN A 81 -13.29 -3.42 -7.29
N THR A 82 -13.13 -4.40 -6.38
CA THR A 82 -12.44 -4.19 -5.10
C THR A 82 -10.95 -4.46 -5.25
N TYR A 83 -10.14 -3.58 -4.73
CA TYR A 83 -8.68 -3.69 -4.67
C TYR A 83 -8.16 -2.98 -3.42
N VAL A 84 -6.86 -3.09 -3.17
CA VAL A 84 -6.20 -2.52 -1.99
C VAL A 84 -5.34 -1.33 -2.41
N ILE A 85 -5.50 -0.21 -1.71
CA ILE A 85 -4.56 0.91 -1.74
C ILE A 85 -3.50 0.62 -0.68
N VAL A 86 -2.23 0.72 -1.05
CA VAL A 86 -1.09 0.52 -0.17
C VAL A 86 -0.33 1.83 -0.03
N GLY A 87 -0.15 2.28 1.21
CA GLY A 87 0.82 3.30 1.56
C GLY A 87 2.07 2.64 2.11
N ALA A 88 3.25 2.99 1.61
CA ALA A 88 4.52 2.39 2.01
C ALA A 88 5.64 3.45 2.03
N ALA A 89 5.49 4.47 2.88
CA ALA A 89 6.47 5.54 3.04
C ALA A 89 7.69 5.14 3.89
N GLY A 90 7.67 3.96 4.50
CA GLY A 90 8.73 3.48 5.39
C GLY A 90 8.59 4.00 6.82
N TYR A 91 7.47 4.64 7.17
CA TYR A 91 7.16 5.01 8.54
C TYR A 91 6.63 3.81 9.32
N LYS A 92 6.81 3.83 10.61
CA LYS A 92 6.33 2.77 11.50
C LYS A 92 4.98 3.13 12.08
N ILE A 93 4.11 2.15 12.26
CA ILE A 93 2.75 2.35 12.73
C ILE A 93 2.62 2.12 14.24
N GLY A 94 1.77 2.94 14.88
CA GLY A 94 1.38 2.77 16.27
C GLY A 94 2.33 3.42 17.29
N LYS A 95 2.02 3.20 18.56
CA LYS A 95 2.84 3.64 19.69
C LYS A 95 4.23 2.99 19.69
N ASN A 96 4.35 1.80 19.09
CA ASN A 96 5.61 1.09 18.95
C ASN A 96 6.22 1.43 17.61
N SER A 97 7.26 2.25 17.61
CA SER A 97 8.01 2.66 16.43
C SER A 97 8.64 1.50 15.65
N ASP A 98 8.50 0.24 16.11
CA ASP A 98 9.08 -0.94 15.50
C ASP A 98 8.09 -1.73 14.61
N LYS A 99 6.80 -1.37 14.62
CA LYS A 99 5.78 -2.07 13.83
C LYS A 99 5.68 -1.46 12.43
N GLU A 100 6.05 -2.23 11.42
CA GLU A 100 5.83 -1.91 10.00
C GLU A 100 4.48 -2.49 9.54
N ALA A 101 3.79 -1.78 8.64
CA ALA A 101 2.57 -2.29 8.03
C ALA A 101 2.85 -3.57 7.23
N ALA A 102 2.01 -4.58 7.39
CA ALA A 102 2.17 -5.87 6.75
C ALA A 102 0.81 -6.46 6.34
N ILE A 103 0.86 -7.36 5.37
CA ILE A 103 -0.19 -8.34 5.13
C ILE A 103 0.28 -9.60 5.85
N ARG A 104 -0.50 -10.07 6.83
CA ARG A 104 -0.22 -11.32 7.55
C ARG A 104 -1.05 -12.44 6.98
N PHE A 105 -0.51 -13.64 7.04
CA PHE A 105 -1.24 -14.83 6.62
C PHE A 105 -1.69 -15.60 7.84
N ARG A 106 -2.99 -15.88 7.88
CA ARG A 106 -3.66 -16.60 8.96
C ARG A 106 -3.91 -18.03 8.54
N ASP A 107 -3.84 -18.93 9.52
CA ASP A 107 -4.31 -20.30 9.36
C ASP A 107 -5.81 -20.27 9.06
N HIS A 108 -6.23 -20.93 7.98
CA HIS A 108 -7.62 -20.97 7.53
C HIS A 108 -8.56 -21.52 8.61
N ASP A 109 -8.11 -22.51 9.38
CA ASP A 109 -8.91 -23.19 10.42
C ASP A 109 -8.77 -22.52 11.80
N ASN A 110 -7.76 -21.66 11.98
CA ASN A 110 -7.49 -20.96 13.24
C ASN A 110 -6.96 -19.53 12.99
N SER A 111 -7.87 -18.59 12.83
CA SER A 111 -7.55 -17.18 12.54
C SER A 111 -6.66 -16.47 13.59
N ASN A 112 -6.50 -17.08 14.79
CA ASN A 112 -5.58 -16.53 15.81
C ASN A 112 -4.12 -16.96 15.60
N LYS A 113 -3.86 -17.88 14.65
CA LYS A 113 -2.53 -18.39 14.35
C LYS A 113 -2.02 -17.87 13.02
N LEU A 114 -0.76 -17.44 12.97
CA LEU A 114 -0.07 -17.19 11.70
C LEU A 114 0.29 -18.52 11.05
N GLU A 115 0.21 -18.56 9.73
CA GLU A 115 0.58 -19.72 8.93
C GLU A 115 1.49 -19.28 7.78
N SER A 116 2.47 -20.10 7.45
CA SER A 116 3.37 -19.87 6.33
C SER A 116 2.79 -20.42 5.04
N TYR A 117 2.75 -19.59 4.02
CA TYR A 117 2.35 -19.98 2.67
C TYR A 117 3.44 -19.60 1.68
N ARG A 118 3.52 -20.36 0.59
CA ARG A 118 4.29 -19.98 -0.58
C ARG A 118 3.43 -19.09 -1.46
N VAL A 119 3.86 -17.85 -1.66
CA VAL A 119 3.12 -16.89 -2.49
C VAL A 119 3.53 -17.06 -3.95
N LYS A 120 2.56 -17.35 -4.83
CA LYS A 120 2.78 -17.37 -6.28
C LYS A 120 3.03 -15.99 -6.83
N GLY A 121 2.24 -15.02 -6.38
CA GLY A 121 2.36 -13.63 -6.81
C GLY A 121 1.14 -12.80 -6.48
N LEU A 122 1.14 -11.58 -7.00
CA LEU A 122 0.07 -10.61 -6.88
C LEU A 122 0.10 -9.61 -8.05
N TYR A 123 -0.93 -8.80 -8.19
CA TYR A 123 -0.95 -7.73 -9.16
C TYR A 123 -0.68 -6.38 -8.53
N LEU A 124 0.14 -5.57 -9.19
CA LEU A 124 0.41 -4.17 -8.81
C LEU A 124 0.06 -3.22 -9.95
N THR A 125 -0.33 -2.00 -9.58
CA THR A 125 -0.47 -0.87 -10.51
C THR A 125 -0.22 0.45 -9.79
N ASN A 126 0.02 1.52 -10.54
CA ASN A 126 0.08 2.86 -9.97
C ASN A 126 -1.29 3.30 -9.45
N CYS A 127 -1.31 4.04 -8.35
CA CYS A 127 -2.45 4.91 -8.06
C CYS A 127 -2.39 6.18 -8.91
N VAL A 128 -3.55 6.83 -9.11
CA VAL A 128 -3.65 8.05 -9.93
C VAL A 128 -2.77 9.15 -9.37
N TYR A 129 -2.71 9.30 -8.04
CA TYR A 129 -1.91 10.32 -7.38
C TYR A 129 -0.41 10.20 -7.68
N ALA A 130 0.19 9.01 -7.50
CA ALA A 130 1.59 8.78 -7.81
C ALA A 130 1.87 8.90 -9.32
N TYR A 131 0.98 8.36 -10.17
CA TYR A 131 1.09 8.49 -11.62
C TYR A 131 1.11 9.94 -12.08
N ASN A 132 0.17 10.77 -11.60
CA ASN A 132 0.09 12.18 -11.98
C ASN A 132 1.31 12.98 -11.50
N SER A 133 1.77 12.74 -10.26
CA SER A 133 2.99 13.34 -9.72
C SER A 133 4.19 13.02 -10.61
N MET A 134 4.44 11.76 -10.93
CA MET A 134 5.54 11.35 -11.79
C MET A 134 5.44 11.95 -13.22
N LYS A 135 4.24 12.02 -13.77
CA LYS A 135 4.01 12.43 -15.15
C LYS A 135 4.00 13.94 -15.33
N GLU A 136 3.32 14.66 -14.46
CA GLU A 136 3.07 16.10 -14.61
C GLU A 136 3.84 16.96 -13.60
N GLY A 137 4.24 16.37 -12.48
CA GLY A 137 4.71 17.06 -11.30
C GLY A 137 3.54 17.59 -10.46
N SER A 138 3.79 17.86 -9.18
CA SER A 138 2.79 18.39 -8.25
C SER A 138 3.09 19.81 -7.83
N SER A 139 2.07 20.55 -7.44
CA SER A 139 2.23 21.90 -6.86
C SER A 139 2.93 21.86 -5.49
N ILE A 140 2.86 20.74 -4.78
CA ILE A 140 3.49 20.54 -3.46
C ILE A 140 5.01 20.65 -3.58
N PHE A 141 5.59 20.08 -4.65
CA PHE A 141 7.02 20.09 -4.90
C PHE A 141 7.42 21.03 -6.05
N GLU A 142 6.55 21.97 -6.43
CA GLU A 142 6.81 22.92 -7.52
C GLU A 142 7.23 22.22 -8.83
N GLY A 143 6.69 21.02 -9.09
CA GLY A 143 7.01 20.20 -10.25
C GLY A 143 8.34 19.45 -10.19
N LYS A 144 9.08 19.52 -9.08
CA LYS A 144 10.37 18.82 -8.92
C LYS A 144 10.24 17.30 -8.88
N ASP A 145 9.05 16.80 -8.53
CA ASP A 145 8.66 15.39 -8.51
C ASP A 145 8.35 14.82 -9.90
N LYS A 146 8.26 15.66 -10.94
CA LYS A 146 8.13 15.20 -12.33
C LYS A 146 9.33 14.37 -12.75
N PHE A 147 9.07 13.20 -13.36
CA PHE A 147 10.10 12.29 -13.83
C PHE A 147 10.77 12.75 -15.13
N GLY A 148 12.08 12.63 -15.15
CA GLY A 148 12.91 12.69 -16.35
C GLY A 148 13.38 11.29 -16.77
N ASN A 149 14.23 11.22 -17.79
CA ASN A 149 14.63 9.96 -18.45
C ASN A 149 15.37 8.95 -17.55
N THR A 150 15.94 9.40 -16.42
CA THR A 150 16.73 8.55 -15.50
C THR A 150 16.02 8.23 -14.21
N ASP A 151 14.79 8.71 -14.04
CA ASP A 151 14.04 8.52 -12.80
C ASP A 151 13.37 7.16 -12.74
N SER A 152 13.16 6.65 -11.54
CA SER A 152 12.49 5.37 -11.31
C SER A 152 11.60 5.38 -10.06
N PHE A 153 10.52 4.60 -10.13
CA PHE A 153 9.61 4.33 -9.03
C PHE A 153 9.39 2.82 -8.95
N LYS A 154 9.83 2.23 -7.84
CA LYS A 154 9.83 0.79 -7.63
C LYS A 154 9.15 0.41 -6.33
N ILE A 155 8.42 -0.68 -6.36
CA ILE A 155 7.87 -1.33 -5.18
C ILE A 155 8.81 -2.48 -4.80
N ILE A 156 9.22 -2.52 -3.54
CA ILE A 156 10.00 -3.61 -2.98
C ILE A 156 9.06 -4.44 -2.11
N ILE A 157 8.92 -5.70 -2.45
CA ILE A 157 8.06 -6.66 -1.74
C ILE A 157 8.96 -7.61 -0.98
N TYR A 158 8.79 -7.69 0.32
CA TYR A 158 9.58 -8.55 1.20
C TYR A 158 8.73 -9.69 1.75
N ASN A 159 9.36 -10.82 2.05
CA ASN A 159 8.80 -11.78 2.98
C ASN A 159 8.72 -11.17 4.39
N MET A 160 7.94 -11.77 5.30
CA MET A 160 7.72 -11.22 6.65
C MET A 160 9.02 -10.96 7.41
N ALA A 161 10.02 -11.83 7.28
CA ALA A 161 11.31 -11.70 7.94
C ALA A 161 12.29 -10.73 7.25
N LYS A 162 11.93 -10.18 6.08
CA LYS A 162 12.80 -9.32 5.23
C LYS A 162 14.13 -9.96 4.82
N THR A 163 14.18 -11.27 4.72
CA THR A 163 15.37 -12.02 4.26
C THR A 163 15.41 -12.18 2.74
N GLN A 164 14.26 -12.06 2.08
CA GLN A 164 14.10 -12.13 0.63
C GLN A 164 13.23 -10.96 0.16
N SER A 165 13.48 -10.49 -1.06
CA SER A 165 12.68 -9.44 -1.68
C SER A 165 12.58 -9.58 -3.19
N VAL A 166 11.50 -9.03 -3.74
CA VAL A 166 11.26 -8.88 -5.18
C VAL A 166 10.98 -7.41 -5.48
N GLU A 167 11.58 -6.88 -6.55
CA GLU A 167 11.32 -5.51 -7.01
C GLU A 167 10.34 -5.50 -8.18
N CYS A 168 9.39 -4.56 -8.16
CA CYS A 168 8.49 -4.28 -9.26
C CYS A 168 8.59 -2.80 -9.65
N THR A 169 9.04 -2.51 -10.86
CA THR A 169 9.08 -1.14 -11.39
C THR A 169 7.69 -0.74 -11.89
N LEU A 170 7.14 0.36 -11.37
CA LEU A 170 5.89 0.98 -11.77
C LEU A 170 6.08 2.27 -12.57
N GLY A 171 7.28 2.87 -12.53
CA GLY A 171 7.68 4.00 -13.35
C GLY A 171 9.17 3.96 -13.65
N GLU A 172 9.56 4.20 -14.90
CA GLU A 172 10.95 4.29 -15.35
C GLU A 172 11.08 5.31 -16.48
N GLY A 173 11.88 6.34 -16.29
CA GLY A 173 11.95 7.46 -17.20
C GLY A 173 10.57 8.10 -17.38
N THR A 174 10.09 8.14 -18.61
CA THR A 174 8.77 8.67 -18.98
C THR A 174 7.73 7.54 -19.20
N GLN A 175 8.08 6.31 -18.87
CA GLN A 175 7.21 5.14 -19.03
C GLN A 175 6.63 4.76 -17.68
N PHE A 176 5.29 4.68 -17.60
CA PHE A 176 4.57 4.37 -16.38
C PHE A 176 3.63 3.19 -16.59
N VAL A 177 3.54 2.32 -15.59
CA VAL A 177 2.57 1.22 -15.60
C VAL A 177 1.17 1.80 -15.42
N THR A 178 0.29 1.51 -16.39
CA THR A 178 -1.12 1.96 -16.42
C THR A 178 -2.11 0.80 -16.45
N THR A 179 -1.61 -0.42 -16.32
CA THR A 179 -2.41 -1.65 -16.25
C THR A 179 -2.00 -2.43 -15.00
N TRP A 180 -2.80 -3.42 -14.62
CA TRP A 180 -2.37 -4.36 -13.60
C TRP A 180 -1.20 -5.21 -14.12
N LYS A 181 -0.11 -5.25 -13.35
CA LYS A 181 1.11 -6.00 -13.65
C LYS A 181 1.25 -7.14 -12.66
N TRP A 182 1.30 -8.36 -13.18
CA TRP A 182 1.61 -9.53 -12.34
C TRP A 182 3.07 -9.49 -11.88
N VAL A 183 3.27 -9.79 -10.61
CA VAL A 183 4.59 -9.90 -9.97
C VAL A 183 4.71 -11.29 -9.40
N ASP A 184 5.64 -12.08 -9.93
CA ASP A 184 5.98 -13.40 -9.41
C ASP A 184 6.73 -13.26 -8.08
N LEU A 185 6.24 -13.92 -7.04
CA LEU A 185 6.80 -13.88 -5.69
C LEU A 185 7.33 -15.23 -5.22
N THR A 186 7.42 -16.22 -6.09
CA THR A 186 7.88 -17.59 -5.73
C THR A 186 9.27 -17.60 -5.11
N SER A 187 10.12 -16.65 -5.47
CA SER A 187 11.48 -16.50 -4.90
C SER A 187 11.52 -16.04 -3.44
N LEU A 188 10.39 -15.55 -2.89
CA LEU A 188 10.31 -15.18 -1.46
C LEU A 188 10.29 -16.40 -0.53
N GLY A 189 10.03 -17.61 -1.09
CA GLY A 189 9.87 -18.82 -0.31
C GLY A 189 8.59 -18.86 0.52
N GLU A 190 8.57 -19.70 1.55
CA GLU A 190 7.47 -19.74 2.53
C GLU A 190 7.57 -18.55 3.48
N THR A 191 6.42 -17.92 3.77
CA THR A 191 6.36 -16.73 4.61
C THR A 191 5.00 -16.60 5.30
N GLU A 192 5.00 -16.04 6.50
CA GLU A 192 3.79 -15.71 7.27
C GLU A 192 3.15 -14.37 6.85
N GLY A 193 3.64 -13.77 5.77
CA GLY A 193 3.11 -12.50 5.28
C GLY A 193 4.07 -11.73 4.38
N LEU A 194 3.62 -10.56 3.95
CA LEU A 194 4.33 -9.65 3.05
C LEU A 194 4.48 -8.27 3.69
N LYS A 195 5.63 -7.64 3.46
CA LYS A 195 5.88 -6.23 3.75
C LYS A 195 6.25 -5.49 2.47
N PHE A 196 6.02 -4.19 2.47
CA PHE A 196 6.23 -3.37 1.28
C PHE A 196 7.08 -2.15 1.62
N ASN A 197 7.86 -1.71 0.63
CA ASN A 197 8.53 -0.42 0.65
C ASN A 197 8.51 0.15 -0.76
N ILE A 198 8.72 1.46 -0.84
CA ILE A 198 8.85 2.18 -2.11
C ILE A 198 10.27 2.75 -2.21
N LYS A 199 10.84 2.64 -3.41
CA LYS A 199 12.09 3.28 -3.77
C LYS A 199 11.85 4.17 -4.96
N THR A 200 12.17 5.45 -4.82
CA THR A 200 12.09 6.44 -5.89
C THR A 200 13.44 7.17 -6.03
N THR A 201 13.73 7.66 -7.21
CA THR A 201 14.90 8.55 -7.44
C THR A 201 14.55 10.01 -7.15
N LYS A 202 13.26 10.34 -7.02
CA LYS A 202 12.78 11.67 -6.64
C LYS A 202 12.71 11.80 -5.13
N GLU A 203 13.84 12.16 -4.55
CA GLU A 203 13.99 12.33 -3.09
C GLU A 203 14.68 13.66 -2.80
N ASP A 204 14.38 14.22 -1.64
CA ASP A 204 15.08 15.35 -1.06
C ASP A 204 15.55 15.01 0.37
N GLN A 205 16.04 16.01 1.09
CA GLN A 205 16.50 15.84 2.48
C GLN A 205 15.40 15.37 3.46
N TRP A 206 14.12 15.42 3.06
CA TRP A 206 12.96 15.04 3.85
C TRP A 206 12.39 13.67 3.42
N GLY A 207 12.93 13.07 2.36
CA GLY A 207 12.51 11.78 1.83
C GLY A 207 11.92 11.85 0.43
N ALA A 208 11.04 10.89 0.11
CA ALA A 208 10.45 10.79 -1.22
C ALA A 208 9.55 11.99 -1.55
N MET A 209 9.80 12.63 -2.69
CA MET A 209 8.92 13.63 -3.28
C MET A 209 7.77 12.98 -4.06
N THR A 210 7.97 11.77 -4.60
CA THR A 210 6.90 11.00 -5.22
C THR A 210 5.94 10.49 -4.16
N PRO A 211 4.61 10.60 -4.35
CA PRO A 211 3.64 9.99 -3.43
C PRO A 211 3.89 8.49 -3.23
N THR A 212 4.03 8.06 -2.00
CA THR A 212 4.42 6.70 -1.63
C THR A 212 3.21 5.76 -1.56
N TYR A 213 2.42 5.74 -2.62
CA TYR A 213 1.20 4.94 -2.74
C TYR A 213 1.16 4.17 -4.05
N PHE A 214 0.61 2.97 -3.98
CA PHE A 214 0.32 2.12 -5.13
C PHE A 214 -0.93 1.28 -4.86
N CYS A 215 -1.40 0.52 -5.84
CA CYS A 215 -2.53 -0.38 -5.68
C CYS A 215 -2.13 -1.83 -5.89
N LEU A 216 -2.78 -2.72 -5.14
CA LEU A 216 -2.55 -4.15 -5.09
C LEU A 216 -3.87 -4.90 -5.23
N ASP A 217 -3.84 -6.05 -5.92
CA ASP A 217 -4.97 -6.98 -6.03
C ASP A 217 -4.49 -8.41 -6.29
N GLY A 218 -5.36 -9.39 -6.11
CA GLY A 218 -5.19 -10.76 -6.55
C GLY A 218 -3.97 -11.48 -5.97
N ILE A 219 -3.75 -11.39 -4.64
CA ILE A 219 -2.73 -12.20 -3.98
C ILE A 219 -3.08 -13.68 -4.17
N THR A 220 -2.12 -14.46 -4.64
CA THR A 220 -2.28 -15.89 -4.92
C THR A 220 -1.23 -16.68 -4.17
N ILE A 221 -1.66 -17.65 -3.37
CA ILE A 221 -0.81 -18.61 -2.66
C ILE A 221 -0.85 -19.98 -3.33
N GLU A 222 0.12 -20.82 -3.03
CA GLU A 222 0.06 -22.25 -3.37
C GLU A 222 -0.86 -22.97 -2.38
N ASP A 223 -1.64 -23.91 -2.92
CA ASP A 223 -2.46 -24.83 -2.11
C ASP A 223 -1.58 -25.82 -1.35
#